data_a473e26aa76c650f217e7ae00cb8ec57
#
_entry.id   a473e26aa76c650f217e7ae00cb8ec57
#
_cell.length_a   1.000
_cell.length_b   1.000
_cell.length_c   1.000
_cell.angle_alpha   90.00
_cell.angle_beta   90.00
_cell.angle_gamma   90.00
#
_symmetry.space_group_name_H-M   'P 1'
#
loop_
_entity.id
_entity.type
_entity.pdbx_description
1 polymer ?
#
loop_
_entity_poly.entity_id
_entity_poly.type
_entity_poly.pdbx_seq_one_letter_code
_entity_poly.pdbx_strand_id
1 'polypeptide(L)'
;MNKISNKKIYGVVICYNSEHVIKDLYNRIDQEMFDKIYFFDDNSRDNSFEVAKGFDWHVIKNQTNLGHGGNLKKAIKTAFLDGADYVLEIHADNQYNPNLIYEAKNFIEQDYALITGSRFVNKNPYIEEGMPFLRYFSNKVMSNFTKKLLSIQLT
;
A
#
# COMPACT_ATOMS: atom_id res chain seq x y z
N MET A 1 19.46 -2.84 13.89
CA MET A 1 18.17 -2.25 13.49
C MET A 1 18.46 -1.10 12.53
N ASN A 2 18.22 -1.31 11.26
CA ASN A 2 18.38 -0.25 10.25
C ASN A 2 17.05 0.52 10.10
N LYS A 3 16.68 1.34 11.09
CA LYS A 3 15.54 2.25 10.91
C LYS A 3 15.78 3.14 9.69
N ILE A 4 14.78 3.26 8.84
CA ILE A 4 14.82 4.12 7.64
C ILE A 4 15.00 5.58 8.05
N SER A 5 14.37 6.02 9.14
CA SER A 5 14.44 7.39 9.66
C SER A 5 14.08 7.41 11.15
N ASN A 6 14.18 8.58 11.80
CA ASN A 6 13.65 8.79 13.14
C ASN A 6 12.11 8.92 13.18
N LYS A 7 11.46 8.90 12.03
CA LYS A 7 9.99 8.95 11.88
C LYS A 7 9.37 7.59 12.14
N LYS A 8 8.19 7.57 12.72
CA LYS A 8 7.38 6.36 12.91
C LYS A 8 6.67 6.00 11.62
N ILE A 9 7.00 4.83 11.06
CA ILE A 9 6.43 4.35 9.82
C ILE A 9 5.53 3.16 10.11
N TYR A 10 4.24 3.28 9.80
CA TYR A 10 3.29 2.19 9.97
C TYR A 10 2.89 1.63 8.61
N GLY A 11 2.86 0.29 8.51
CA GLY A 11 2.24 -0.42 7.39
C GLY A 11 0.74 -0.56 7.61
N VAL A 12 -0.08 -0.36 6.58
CA VAL A 12 -1.50 -0.71 6.59
C VAL A 12 -1.79 -1.67 5.45
N VAL A 13 -2.07 -2.92 5.82
CA VAL A 13 -2.48 -3.97 4.88
C VAL A 13 -3.99 -3.94 4.76
N ILE A 14 -4.52 -3.67 3.56
CA ILE A 14 -5.95 -3.70 3.29
C ILE A 14 -6.33 -4.99 2.56
N CYS A 15 -7.35 -5.66 3.06
CA CYS A 15 -7.72 -7.00 2.62
C CYS A 15 -9.23 -7.15 2.41
N TYR A 16 -9.59 -7.88 1.37
CA TYR A 16 -10.91 -8.44 1.17
C TYR A 16 -10.81 -9.75 0.36
N ASN A 17 -11.19 -10.89 0.97
CA ASN A 17 -11.19 -12.23 0.37
C ASN A 17 -9.83 -12.62 -0.25
N SER A 18 -8.77 -12.62 0.55
CA SER A 18 -7.39 -12.85 0.07
C SER A 18 -6.64 -13.91 0.89
N GLU A 19 -7.34 -14.86 1.55
CA GLU A 19 -6.73 -15.85 2.46
C GLU A 19 -5.53 -16.59 1.88
N HIS A 20 -5.58 -16.87 0.57
CA HIS A 20 -4.58 -17.67 -0.14
C HIS A 20 -3.23 -16.96 -0.36
N VAL A 21 -3.17 -15.62 -0.22
CA VAL A 21 -1.94 -14.83 -0.46
C VAL A 21 -1.37 -14.17 0.78
N ILE A 22 -2.11 -14.12 1.89
CA ILE A 22 -1.69 -13.40 3.11
C ILE A 22 -0.39 -13.94 3.68
N LYS A 23 -0.21 -15.27 3.71
CA LYS A 23 1.03 -15.89 4.22
C LYS A 23 2.24 -15.54 3.36
N ASP A 24 2.07 -15.53 2.04
CA ASP A 24 3.12 -15.13 1.12
C ASP A 24 3.46 -13.64 1.30
N LEU A 25 2.47 -12.78 1.42
CA LEU A 25 2.65 -11.36 1.72
C LEU A 25 3.43 -11.16 3.02
N TYR A 26 3.05 -11.87 4.11
CA TYR A 26 3.74 -11.79 5.39
C TYR A 26 5.23 -12.09 5.26
N ASN A 27 5.58 -13.15 4.51
CA ASN A 27 6.97 -13.56 4.30
C ASN A 27 7.77 -12.57 3.42
N ARG A 28 7.10 -11.77 2.61
CA ARG A 28 7.72 -10.79 1.71
C ARG A 28 7.94 -9.43 2.36
N ILE A 29 7.16 -9.09 3.38
CA ILE A 29 7.30 -7.83 4.09
C ILE A 29 8.52 -7.92 5.00
N ASP A 30 9.45 -6.99 4.87
CA ASP A 30 10.48 -6.78 5.88
C ASP A 30 9.84 -6.08 7.10
N GLN A 31 9.50 -6.88 8.10
CA GLN A 31 8.79 -6.43 9.30
C GLN A 31 9.58 -5.36 10.08
N GLU A 32 10.93 -5.40 10.03
CA GLU A 32 11.78 -4.46 10.76
C GLU A 32 11.73 -3.02 10.23
N MET A 33 11.18 -2.85 9.01
CA MET A 33 11.02 -1.54 8.40
C MET A 33 9.88 -0.72 8.99
N PHE A 34 8.99 -1.36 9.72
CA PHE A 34 7.79 -0.75 10.28
C PHE A 34 7.85 -0.72 11.80
N ASP A 35 7.46 0.39 12.40
CA ASP A 35 7.25 0.46 13.85
C ASP A 35 5.98 -0.32 14.25
N LYS A 36 5.01 -0.46 13.32
CA LYS A 36 3.78 -1.22 13.50
C LYS A 36 3.16 -1.58 12.15
N ILE A 37 2.53 -2.75 12.08
CA ILE A 37 1.73 -3.13 10.91
C ILE A 37 0.29 -3.40 11.34
N TYR A 38 -0.64 -2.74 10.70
CA TYR A 38 -2.07 -2.98 10.79
C TYR A 38 -2.56 -3.82 9.62
N PHE A 39 -3.42 -4.78 9.92
CA PHE A 39 -4.17 -5.53 8.90
C PHE A 39 -5.66 -5.19 9.03
N PHE A 40 -6.24 -4.63 7.98
CA PHE A 40 -7.65 -4.25 7.93
C PHE A 40 -8.43 -5.17 7.01
N ASP A 41 -9.18 -6.08 7.60
CA ASP A 41 -10.11 -6.97 6.89
C ASP A 41 -11.45 -6.26 6.64
N ASP A 42 -11.80 -6.09 5.38
CA ASP A 42 -13.04 -5.41 4.98
C ASP A 42 -14.26 -6.33 4.98
N ASN A 43 -14.44 -7.06 6.10
CA ASN A 43 -15.51 -8.04 6.29
C ASN A 43 -15.45 -9.18 5.26
N SER A 44 -14.27 -9.80 5.12
CA SER A 44 -14.08 -10.98 4.26
C SER A 44 -15.02 -12.13 4.61
N ARG A 45 -15.39 -12.89 3.60
CA ARG A 45 -16.24 -14.09 3.70
C ARG A 45 -15.42 -15.37 3.80
N ASP A 46 -14.13 -15.29 3.44
CA ASP A 46 -13.13 -16.36 3.56
C ASP A 46 -12.41 -16.29 4.92
N ASN A 47 -11.34 -17.07 5.10
CA ASN A 47 -10.57 -17.12 6.34
C ASN A 47 -9.49 -16.01 6.46
N SER A 48 -9.53 -14.98 5.62
CA SER A 48 -8.50 -13.91 5.62
C SER A 48 -8.22 -13.34 7.00
N PHE A 49 -9.28 -13.04 7.77
CA PHE A 49 -9.16 -12.50 9.11
C PHE A 49 -8.46 -13.47 10.08
N GLU A 50 -8.86 -14.75 10.08
CA GLU A 50 -8.28 -15.76 10.98
C GLU A 50 -6.82 -16.08 10.60
N VAL A 51 -6.51 -16.12 9.31
CA VAL A 51 -5.13 -16.29 8.83
C VAL A 51 -4.24 -15.13 9.30
N ALA A 52 -4.71 -13.89 9.16
CA ALA A 52 -3.95 -12.71 9.59
C ALA A 52 -3.68 -12.67 11.09
N LYS A 53 -4.60 -13.15 11.92
CA LYS A 53 -4.44 -13.27 13.39
C LYS A 53 -3.30 -14.21 13.80
N GLY A 54 -2.87 -15.08 12.92
CA GLY A 54 -1.71 -15.95 13.14
C GLY A 54 -0.35 -15.25 13.03
N PHE A 55 -0.33 -13.98 12.64
CA PHE A 55 0.88 -13.18 12.47
C PHE A 55 0.99 -12.09 13.54
N ASP A 56 2.18 -11.52 13.69
CA ASP A 56 2.43 -10.39 14.61
C ASP A 56 1.99 -9.05 13.99
N TRP A 57 0.72 -8.98 13.62
CA TRP A 57 0.06 -7.79 13.09
C TRP A 57 -1.10 -7.34 13.97
N HIS A 58 -1.39 -6.04 13.96
CA HIS A 58 -2.60 -5.52 14.59
C HIS A 58 -3.81 -5.72 13.67
N VAL A 59 -4.54 -6.82 13.88
CA VAL A 59 -5.62 -7.25 12.99
C VAL A 59 -6.96 -6.65 13.40
N ILE A 60 -7.61 -5.95 12.48
CA ILE A 60 -8.91 -5.30 12.66
C ILE A 60 -9.87 -5.78 11.58
N LYS A 61 -11.05 -6.27 11.98
CA LYS A 61 -12.13 -6.62 11.06
C LYS A 61 -13.21 -5.55 11.06
N ASN A 62 -13.63 -5.13 9.88
CA ASN A 62 -14.78 -4.24 9.73
C ASN A 62 -16.09 -5.01 10.01
N GLN A 63 -17.07 -4.31 10.58
CA GLN A 63 -18.41 -4.90 10.80
C GLN A 63 -19.19 -5.09 9.50
N THR A 64 -18.91 -4.23 8.51
CA THR A 64 -19.49 -4.27 7.16
C THR A 64 -18.40 -4.02 6.14
N ASN A 65 -18.61 -4.46 4.90
CA ASN A 65 -17.72 -4.13 3.80
C ASN A 65 -17.86 -2.64 3.47
N LEU A 66 -16.77 -1.90 3.60
CA LEU A 66 -16.70 -0.45 3.34
C LEU A 66 -16.22 -0.14 1.92
N GLY A 67 -15.82 -1.15 1.16
CA GLY A 67 -15.11 -1.03 -0.10
C GLY A 67 -13.67 -0.56 0.09
N HIS A 68 -12.87 -0.70 -0.97
CA HIS A 68 -11.43 -0.41 -0.95
C HIS A 68 -11.12 0.99 -0.35
N GLY A 69 -11.73 2.04 -0.87
CA GLY A 69 -11.47 3.41 -0.40
C GLY A 69 -11.93 3.68 1.03
N GLY A 70 -13.05 3.08 1.45
CA GLY A 70 -13.57 3.19 2.83
C GLY A 70 -12.64 2.50 3.82
N ASN A 71 -12.21 1.27 3.50
CA ASN A 71 -11.28 0.49 4.31
C ASN A 71 -9.92 1.19 4.43
N LEU A 72 -9.36 1.64 3.31
CA LEU A 72 -8.09 2.40 3.28
C LEU A 72 -8.16 3.67 4.12
N LYS A 73 -9.21 4.47 3.95
CA LYS A 73 -9.40 5.71 4.73
C LYS A 73 -9.45 5.45 6.23
N LYS A 74 -10.15 4.38 6.64
CA LYS A 74 -10.19 3.95 8.04
C LYS A 74 -8.82 3.52 8.54
N ALA A 75 -8.09 2.72 7.75
CA ALA A 75 -6.76 2.22 8.10
C ALA A 75 -5.76 3.36 8.30
N ILE A 76 -5.66 4.27 7.33
CA ILE A 76 -4.79 5.45 7.40
C ILE A 76 -5.13 6.31 8.62
N LYS A 77 -6.41 6.61 8.84
CA LYS A 77 -6.85 7.39 10.00
C LYS A 77 -6.47 6.72 11.31
N THR A 78 -6.65 5.42 11.43
CA THR A 78 -6.28 4.66 12.62
C THR A 78 -4.78 4.72 12.89
N ALA A 79 -3.95 4.53 11.87
CA ALA A 79 -2.50 4.59 11.99
C ALA A 79 -2.00 5.96 12.45
N PHE A 80 -2.52 7.06 11.88
CA PHE A 80 -2.15 8.41 12.30
C PHE A 80 -2.63 8.75 13.72
N LEU A 81 -3.83 8.31 14.12
CA LEU A 81 -4.32 8.50 15.48
C LEU A 81 -3.51 7.72 16.51
N ASP A 82 -2.88 6.62 16.11
CA ASP A 82 -1.98 5.83 16.95
C ASP A 82 -0.52 6.35 16.90
N GLY A 83 -0.28 7.45 16.22
CA GLY A 83 0.99 8.17 16.26
C GLY A 83 1.98 7.86 15.15
N ALA A 84 1.53 7.34 14.00
CA ALA A 84 2.36 7.24 12.80
C ALA A 84 2.72 8.63 12.28
N ASP A 85 3.97 8.81 11.85
CA ASP A 85 4.40 9.97 11.06
C ASP A 85 4.15 9.73 9.57
N TYR A 86 4.33 8.47 9.13
CA TYR A 86 4.08 8.01 7.78
C TYR A 86 3.30 6.70 7.77
N VAL A 87 2.46 6.53 6.76
CA VAL A 87 1.69 5.31 6.55
C VAL A 87 1.98 4.77 5.15
N LEU A 88 2.43 3.52 5.05
CA LEU A 88 2.55 2.81 3.79
C LEU A 88 1.31 1.93 3.56
N GLU A 89 0.61 2.18 2.48
CA GLU A 89 -0.45 1.29 2.00
C GLU A 89 0.14 0.02 1.37
N ILE A 90 -0.32 -1.14 1.83
CA ILE A 90 0.09 -2.45 1.34
C ILE A 90 -1.17 -3.21 0.91
N HIS A 91 -1.20 -3.64 -0.34
CA HIS A 91 -2.31 -4.45 -0.86
C HIS A 91 -2.10 -5.93 -0.54
N ALA A 92 -3.15 -6.61 -0.06
CA ALA A 92 -3.09 -8.04 0.26
C ALA A 92 -3.08 -8.96 -0.97
N ASP A 93 -3.16 -8.42 -2.18
CA ASP A 93 -3.17 -9.17 -3.45
C ASP A 93 -1.79 -9.42 -4.06
N ASN A 94 -0.72 -9.05 -3.36
CA ASN A 94 0.68 -9.20 -3.80
C ASN A 94 1.05 -8.47 -5.11
N GLN A 95 0.24 -7.53 -5.61
CA GLN A 95 0.52 -6.82 -6.86
C GLN A 95 1.69 -5.83 -6.74
N TYR A 96 2.00 -5.39 -5.53
CA TYR A 96 3.08 -4.43 -5.27
C TYR A 96 4.13 -5.02 -4.35
N ASN A 97 5.38 -4.57 -4.53
CA ASN A 97 6.46 -4.92 -3.63
C ASN A 97 6.40 -4.04 -2.37
N PRO A 98 6.13 -4.59 -1.18
CA PRO A 98 6.05 -3.79 0.05
C PRO A 98 7.41 -3.16 0.44
N ASN A 99 8.51 -3.69 -0.08
CA ASN A 99 9.86 -3.22 0.23
C ASN A 99 10.28 -1.98 -0.58
N LEU A 100 9.39 -1.44 -1.42
CA LEU A 100 9.61 -0.11 -2.06
C LEU A 100 9.73 1.03 -1.04
N ILE A 101 9.39 0.79 0.22
CA ILE A 101 9.62 1.73 1.33
C ILE A 101 11.10 2.15 1.43
N TYR A 102 12.05 1.29 1.05
CA TYR A 102 13.47 1.63 1.03
C TYR A 102 13.79 2.76 0.06
N GLU A 103 13.11 2.79 -1.09
CA GLU A 103 13.27 3.84 -2.10
C GLU A 103 12.62 5.16 -1.64
N ALA A 104 11.59 5.08 -0.78
CA ALA A 104 10.93 6.25 -0.23
C ALA A 104 11.73 6.96 0.88
N LYS A 105 12.77 6.34 1.42
CA LYS A 105 13.54 6.84 2.57
C LYS A 105 13.94 8.31 2.44
N ASN A 106 14.57 8.67 1.33
CA ASN A 106 15.06 10.04 1.11
C ASN A 106 13.91 11.07 1.08
N PHE A 107 12.74 10.69 0.59
CA PHE A 107 11.56 11.56 0.56
C PHE A 107 10.93 11.69 1.94
N ILE A 108 10.96 10.63 2.75
CA ILE A 108 10.52 10.63 4.15
C ILE A 108 11.41 11.56 4.97
N GLU A 109 12.73 11.53 4.78
CA GLU A 109 13.68 12.41 5.47
C GLU A 109 13.53 13.88 5.07
N GLN A 110 13.00 14.16 3.87
CA GLN A 110 12.69 15.51 3.38
C GLN A 110 11.28 15.98 3.72
N ASP A 111 10.55 15.24 4.56
CA ASP A 111 9.18 15.53 5.01
C ASP A 111 8.15 15.72 3.88
N TYR A 112 8.26 14.95 2.78
CA TYR A 112 7.22 14.95 1.76
C TYR A 112 5.91 14.42 2.36
N ALA A 113 4.81 15.17 2.16
CA ALA A 113 3.50 14.81 2.70
C ALA A 113 2.86 13.60 1.99
N LEU A 114 3.22 13.36 0.72
CA LEU A 114 2.72 12.24 -0.08
C LEU A 114 3.84 11.73 -0.99
N ILE A 115 4.06 10.42 -0.94
CA ILE A 115 5.02 9.71 -1.80
C ILE A 115 4.26 8.64 -2.55
N THR A 116 4.27 8.69 -3.87
CA THR A 116 3.59 7.71 -4.71
C THR A 116 4.57 7.02 -5.64
N GLY A 117 4.43 5.71 -5.77
CA GLY A 117 5.14 4.95 -6.79
C GLY A 117 4.53 5.17 -8.18
N SER A 118 5.37 5.26 -9.20
CA SER A 118 4.92 5.33 -10.59
C SER A 118 5.47 4.15 -11.39
N ARG A 119 4.62 3.51 -12.18
CA ARG A 119 5.03 2.45 -13.12
C ARG A 119 5.69 2.99 -14.39
N PHE A 120 5.64 4.30 -14.61
CA PHE A 120 6.09 4.94 -15.84
C PHE A 120 7.43 5.66 -15.71
N VAL A 121 7.98 5.74 -14.49
CA VAL A 121 9.30 6.32 -14.26
C VAL A 121 10.36 5.29 -14.58
N ASN A 122 11.24 5.63 -15.53
CA ASN A 122 12.39 4.82 -15.96
C ASN A 122 12.06 3.44 -16.58
N LYS A 123 10.77 3.14 -16.82
CA LYS A 123 10.34 1.88 -17.47
C LYS A 123 9.22 2.12 -18.47
N ASN A 124 9.18 1.28 -19.49
CA ASN A 124 8.03 1.20 -20.38
C ASN A 124 7.25 -0.09 -20.08
N PRO A 125 6.16 -0.02 -19.28
CA PRO A 125 5.42 -1.21 -18.86
C PRO A 125 4.85 -2.03 -20.02
N TYR A 126 4.64 -1.41 -21.18
CA TYR A 126 4.20 -2.10 -22.39
C TYR A 126 5.27 -3.05 -22.92
N ILE A 127 6.53 -2.61 -22.91
CA ILE A 127 7.66 -3.39 -23.43
C ILE A 127 8.23 -4.35 -22.39
N GLU A 128 8.40 -3.87 -21.14
CA GLU A 128 9.15 -4.59 -20.10
C GLU A 128 8.26 -5.51 -19.27
N GLU A 129 6.98 -5.17 -19.06
CA GLU A 129 6.06 -5.90 -18.19
C GLU A 129 4.94 -6.62 -18.96
N GLY A 130 4.95 -6.55 -20.30
CA GLY A 130 3.94 -7.19 -21.15
C GLY A 130 2.54 -6.59 -20.98
N MET A 131 2.43 -5.33 -20.56
CA MET A 131 1.15 -4.66 -20.39
C MET A 131 0.42 -4.56 -21.75
N PRO A 132 -0.87 -4.97 -21.86
CA PRO A 132 -1.62 -4.81 -23.11
C PRO A 132 -1.63 -3.36 -23.58
N PHE A 133 -1.41 -3.13 -24.87
CA PHE A 133 -1.32 -1.79 -25.48
C PHE A 133 -2.52 -0.90 -25.13
N LEU A 134 -3.73 -1.44 -25.16
CA LEU A 134 -4.93 -0.69 -24.82
C LEU A 134 -4.90 -0.18 -23.37
N ARG A 135 -4.43 -0.99 -22.43
CA ARG A 135 -4.26 -0.60 -21.01
C ARG A 135 -3.18 0.46 -20.85
N TYR A 136 -2.06 0.31 -21.53
CA TYR A 136 -0.98 1.30 -21.54
C TYR A 136 -1.46 2.66 -22.05
N PHE A 137 -2.15 2.65 -23.20
CA PHE A 137 -2.70 3.87 -23.80
C PHE A 137 -3.74 4.53 -22.90
N SER A 138 -4.70 3.76 -22.37
CA SER A 138 -5.72 4.26 -21.44
C SER A 138 -5.11 4.88 -20.19
N ASN A 139 -4.10 4.24 -19.60
CA ASN A 139 -3.42 4.77 -18.44
C ASN A 139 -2.71 6.09 -18.73
N LYS A 140 -2.04 6.24 -19.88
CA LYS A 140 -1.43 7.51 -20.30
C LYS A 140 -2.45 8.62 -20.51
N VAL A 141 -3.56 8.31 -21.17
CA VAL A 141 -4.64 9.29 -21.39
C VAL A 141 -5.21 9.74 -20.03
N MET A 142 -5.53 8.80 -19.14
CA MET A 142 -6.06 9.10 -17.81
C MET A 142 -5.06 9.90 -16.95
N SER A 143 -3.78 9.53 -16.96
CA SER A 143 -2.74 10.30 -16.28
C SER A 143 -2.68 11.75 -16.76
N ASN A 144 -2.66 11.96 -18.08
CA ASN A 144 -2.61 13.31 -18.65
C ASN A 144 -3.88 14.12 -18.31
N PHE A 145 -5.04 13.47 -18.35
CA PHE A 145 -6.30 14.09 -17.95
C PHE A 145 -6.28 14.52 -16.47
N THR A 146 -5.83 13.62 -15.60
CA THR A 146 -5.71 13.87 -14.15
C THR A 146 -4.72 15.01 -13.86
N LYS A 147 -3.55 15.01 -14.51
CA LYS A 147 -2.57 16.11 -14.43
C LYS A 147 -3.22 17.47 -14.72
N LYS A 148 -3.97 17.52 -15.82
CA LYS A 148 -4.63 18.76 -16.26
C LYS A 148 -5.75 19.18 -15.32
N LEU A 149 -6.55 18.21 -14.85
CA LEU A 149 -7.72 18.47 -13.98
C LEU A 149 -7.30 18.94 -12.58
N LEU A 150 -6.28 18.32 -12.02
CA LEU A 150 -5.83 18.60 -10.65
C LEU A 150 -4.66 19.59 -10.57
N SER A 151 -4.14 20.05 -11.71
CA SER A 151 -2.96 20.93 -11.79
C SER A 151 -1.75 20.38 -11.03
N ILE A 152 -1.57 19.05 -11.01
CA ILE A 152 -0.47 18.36 -10.33
C ILE A 152 0.51 17.78 -11.34
N GLN A 153 1.78 17.67 -10.93
CA GLN A 153 2.79 16.96 -11.70
C GLN A 153 2.77 15.47 -11.30
N LEU A 154 2.20 14.64 -12.15
CA LEU A 154 2.31 13.18 -12.09
C LEU A 154 3.35 12.72 -13.11
N THR A 155 4.22 11.82 -12.70
CA THR A 155 5.20 11.18 -13.61
C THR A 155 4.58 10.06 -14.42
#